data_1dc82d4e55eb71f41d1a01915f43a737
#
_entry.id   1dc82d4e55eb71f41d1a01915f43a737
#
_cell.length_a   1.000
_cell.length_b   1.000
_cell.length_c   1.000
_cell.angle_alpha   90.00
_cell.angle_beta   90.00
_cell.angle_gamma   90.00
#
_symmetry.space_group_name_H-M   'P 1'
#
loop_
_entity.id
_entity.type
_entity.pdbx_description
1 polymer ?
#
loop_
_entity_poly.entity_id
_entity_poly.type
_entity_poly.pdbx_seq_one_letter_code
_entity_poly.pdbx_strand_id
1 'polypeptide(L)'
;MTRRRCGSADYSYQAFSYQPIACSTSQKHRLTAQKEVLLSVDIILASASPRRQELLSLVVRTFRVVPSGFDESLVPVDLAPAQHVLYSACMKARDVAARFPDALVISADTIVVVDEAILGKPADAAEAARMLRMLSGRTHEVYTGVAVVRAEVERADVERTEVTFGPLSDEIIARYVASGEPMDKAGAYAIQGRAVVLIKSVCGCYPNVVGLPLHKLSCILSEFGI
;
A
#
# COMPACT_ATOMS: atom_id res chain seq x y z
N MET A 1 16.03 14.99 -30.99
CA MET A 1 16.89 13.98 -30.36
C MET A 1 17.82 14.69 -29.38
N THR A 2 17.48 14.70 -28.09
CA THR A 2 18.38 15.25 -27.06
C THR A 2 18.31 14.31 -25.85
N ARG A 3 19.31 13.46 -25.74
CA ARG A 3 19.52 12.57 -24.58
C ARG A 3 19.99 13.43 -23.40
N ARG A 4 19.21 13.52 -22.35
CA ARG A 4 19.70 14.02 -21.07
C ARG A 4 20.47 12.89 -20.37
N ARG A 5 21.78 13.12 -20.16
CA ARG A 5 22.66 12.24 -19.36
C ARG A 5 22.31 12.41 -17.89
N CYS A 6 22.11 11.30 -17.20
CA CYS A 6 22.08 11.24 -15.74
C CYS A 6 23.49 11.54 -15.23
N GLY A 7 23.65 12.59 -14.44
CA GLY A 7 24.93 12.94 -13.81
C GLY A 7 25.26 11.97 -12.70
N SER A 8 26.44 11.37 -12.74
CA SER A 8 27.04 10.60 -11.64
C SER A 8 27.42 11.57 -10.53
N ALA A 9 26.80 11.47 -9.37
CA ALA A 9 27.25 12.15 -8.16
C ALA A 9 28.27 11.27 -7.45
N ASP A 10 29.52 11.75 -7.36
CA ASP A 10 30.58 11.16 -6.53
C ASP A 10 30.23 11.32 -5.05
N TYR A 11 29.88 10.23 -4.39
CA TYR A 11 29.76 10.18 -2.93
C TYR A 11 31.13 9.80 -2.33
N SER A 12 31.89 10.80 -1.90
CA SER A 12 33.04 10.59 -1.03
C SER A 12 32.55 10.23 0.37
N TYR A 13 32.80 9.02 0.82
CA TYR A 13 32.53 8.52 2.15
C TYR A 13 33.46 9.24 3.15
N GLN A 14 32.94 10.21 3.93
CA GLN A 14 33.61 10.64 5.16
C GLN A 14 33.22 9.69 6.28
N ALA A 15 34.21 8.97 6.81
CA ALA A 15 34.05 8.11 7.98
C ALA A 15 33.70 8.98 9.21
N PHE A 16 32.46 8.91 9.66
CA PHE A 16 32.05 9.45 10.95
C PHE A 16 32.52 8.51 12.06
N SER A 17 33.46 8.98 12.90
CA SER A 17 33.86 8.30 14.12
C SER A 17 32.71 8.33 15.13
N TYR A 18 32.11 7.18 15.40
CA TYR A 18 31.06 6.99 16.38
C TYR A 18 31.67 7.00 17.79
N GLN A 19 31.45 8.06 18.57
CA GLN A 19 31.73 8.06 20.02
C GLN A 19 30.43 7.63 20.73
N PRO A 20 30.42 6.54 21.52
CA PRO A 20 29.25 6.14 22.26
C PRO A 20 28.99 7.15 23.41
N ILE A 21 27.84 7.82 23.36
CA ILE A 21 27.35 8.64 24.45
C ILE A 21 26.95 7.70 25.59
N ALA A 22 27.57 7.84 26.77
CA ALA A 22 27.21 7.08 27.96
C ALA A 22 25.79 7.41 28.38
N CYS A 23 24.86 6.50 28.12
CA CYS A 23 23.46 6.60 28.52
C CYS A 23 23.32 6.40 30.02
N SER A 24 22.79 7.40 30.77
CA SER A 24 22.54 7.28 32.22
C SER A 24 21.55 6.14 32.51
N THR A 25 21.66 5.53 33.71
CA THR A 25 20.78 4.43 34.14
C THR A 25 19.29 4.81 34.09
N SER A 26 18.95 6.08 34.33
CA SER A 26 17.60 6.63 34.23
C SER A 26 17.05 6.65 32.80
N GLN A 27 17.90 6.91 31.79
CA GLN A 27 17.49 6.84 30.37
C GLN A 27 17.28 5.39 29.91
N LYS A 28 18.08 4.44 30.40
CA LYS A 28 17.90 2.99 30.12
C LYS A 28 16.56 2.48 30.65
N HIS A 29 16.15 2.87 31.87
CA HIS A 29 14.86 2.49 32.43
C HIS A 29 13.67 3.10 31.66
N ARG A 30 13.77 4.38 31.22
CA ARG A 30 12.75 4.99 30.37
C ARG A 30 12.63 4.32 29.01
N LEU A 31 13.74 3.99 28.37
CA LEU A 31 13.76 3.28 27.08
C LEU A 31 13.25 1.85 27.22
N THR A 32 13.50 1.17 28.35
CA THR A 32 12.98 -0.18 28.61
C THR A 32 11.48 -0.14 28.87
N ALA A 33 10.99 0.81 29.69
CA ALA A 33 9.56 0.98 29.93
C ALA A 33 8.78 1.38 28.66
N GLN A 34 9.33 2.27 27.82
CA GLN A 34 8.75 2.58 26.51
C GLN A 34 8.74 1.35 25.56
N LYS A 35 9.78 0.55 25.62
CA LYS A 35 9.87 -0.71 24.85
C LYS A 35 8.86 -1.76 25.30
N GLU A 36 8.60 -1.87 26.62
CA GLU A 36 7.59 -2.78 27.19
C GLU A 36 6.17 -2.30 26.88
N VAL A 37 5.90 -0.99 26.90
CA VAL A 37 4.61 -0.42 26.47
C VAL A 37 4.36 -0.64 24.97
N LEU A 38 5.40 -0.57 24.12
CA LEU A 38 5.33 -0.90 22.70
C LEU A 38 5.02 -2.39 22.42
N LEU A 39 5.43 -3.29 23.33
CA LEU A 39 5.13 -4.73 23.23
C LEU A 39 3.68 -5.07 23.61
N SER A 40 2.90 -4.12 24.13
CA SER A 40 1.52 -4.34 24.61
C SER A 40 0.43 -3.70 23.72
N VAL A 41 0.79 -2.96 22.68
CA VAL A 41 -0.21 -2.36 21.76
C VAL A 41 -0.80 -3.47 20.90
N ASP A 42 -2.10 -3.70 21.02
CA ASP A 42 -2.84 -4.59 20.14
C ASP A 42 -2.98 -3.92 18.76
N ILE A 43 -2.30 -4.47 17.75
CA ILE A 43 -2.31 -3.94 16.39
C ILE A 43 -3.19 -4.83 15.52
N ILE A 44 -4.10 -4.21 14.78
CA ILE A 44 -5.05 -4.90 13.90
C ILE A 44 -4.87 -4.39 12.47
N LEU A 45 -4.75 -5.33 11.52
CA LEU A 45 -4.87 -5.06 10.10
C LEU A 45 -6.32 -5.27 9.66
N ALA A 46 -7.01 -4.19 9.28
CA ALA A 46 -8.40 -4.19 8.80
C ALA A 46 -8.48 -4.60 7.32
N SER A 47 -7.85 -5.71 6.95
CA SER A 47 -7.80 -6.18 5.54
C SER A 47 -7.62 -7.68 5.47
N ALA A 48 -8.40 -8.33 4.59
CA ALA A 48 -8.24 -9.76 4.28
C ALA A 48 -7.10 -10.04 3.28
N SER A 49 -6.48 -9.02 2.69
CA SER A 49 -5.46 -9.18 1.64
C SER A 49 -4.19 -9.86 2.17
N PRO A 50 -3.81 -11.05 1.65
CA PRO A 50 -2.56 -11.71 2.06
C PRO A 50 -1.32 -10.86 1.78
N ARG A 51 -1.31 -10.13 0.67
CA ARG A 51 -0.20 -9.25 0.28
C ARG A 51 0.02 -8.11 1.27
N ARG A 52 -1.07 -7.52 1.81
CA ARG A 52 -0.97 -6.50 2.85
C ARG A 52 -0.46 -7.07 4.16
N GLN A 53 -0.84 -8.32 4.48
CA GLN A 53 -0.32 -9.03 5.66
C GLN A 53 1.20 -9.27 5.53
N GLU A 54 1.65 -9.75 4.37
CA GLU A 54 3.08 -9.94 4.07
C GLU A 54 3.85 -8.62 4.19
N LEU A 55 3.35 -7.54 3.57
CA LEU A 55 3.99 -6.23 3.65
C LEU A 55 4.02 -5.70 5.09
N LEU A 56 2.91 -5.79 5.83
CA LEU A 56 2.85 -5.31 7.20
C LEU A 56 3.83 -6.05 8.11
N SER A 57 4.04 -7.36 7.90
CA SER A 57 4.97 -8.17 8.68
C SER A 57 6.43 -7.70 8.59
N LEU A 58 6.77 -6.89 7.58
CA LEU A 58 8.11 -6.31 7.43
C LEU A 58 8.36 -5.14 8.41
N VAL A 59 7.30 -4.49 8.90
CA VAL A 59 7.40 -3.30 9.77
C VAL A 59 6.77 -3.51 11.15
N VAL A 60 5.82 -4.43 11.27
CA VAL A 60 5.12 -4.77 12.52
C VAL A 60 5.30 -6.26 12.81
N ARG A 61 5.92 -6.60 13.94
CA ARG A 61 6.22 -8.00 14.29
C ARG A 61 4.99 -8.84 14.59
N THR A 62 4.01 -8.25 15.27
CA THR A 62 2.82 -8.96 15.75
C THR A 62 1.60 -8.11 15.52
N PHE A 63 0.61 -8.64 14.81
CA PHE A 63 -0.68 -8.02 14.56
C PHE A 63 -1.75 -9.09 14.37
N ARG A 64 -3.00 -8.71 14.58
CA ARG A 64 -4.17 -9.52 14.24
C ARG A 64 -4.76 -9.09 12.89
N VAL A 65 -5.41 -10.00 12.21
CA VAL A 65 -6.15 -9.71 10.97
C VAL A 65 -7.64 -9.75 11.27
N VAL A 66 -8.30 -8.61 11.11
CA VAL A 66 -9.75 -8.48 11.28
C VAL A 66 -10.28 -7.69 10.07
N PRO A 67 -10.79 -8.37 9.05
CA PRO A 67 -11.34 -7.68 7.87
C PRO A 67 -12.45 -6.71 8.26
N SER A 68 -12.48 -5.55 7.59
CA SER A 68 -13.58 -4.60 7.70
C SER A 68 -14.82 -5.13 6.99
N GLY A 69 -15.99 -4.81 7.56
CA GLY A 69 -17.30 -5.01 6.95
C GLY A 69 -17.78 -3.80 6.13
N PHE A 70 -16.95 -2.78 5.95
CA PHE A 70 -17.35 -1.59 5.19
C PHE A 70 -17.68 -1.94 3.74
N ASP A 71 -18.84 -1.51 3.29
CA ASP A 71 -19.31 -1.68 1.91
C ASP A 71 -18.66 -0.60 1.01
N GLU A 72 -17.72 -1.02 0.15
CA GLU A 72 -17.02 -0.14 -0.77
C GLU A 72 -17.96 0.56 -1.79
N SER A 73 -19.16 0.04 -2.02
CA SER A 73 -20.16 0.70 -2.89
C SER A 73 -20.69 2.02 -2.31
N LEU A 74 -20.49 2.26 -1.02
CA LEU A 74 -20.86 3.50 -0.34
C LEU A 74 -19.82 4.62 -0.50
N VAL A 75 -18.69 4.36 -1.14
CA VAL A 75 -17.72 5.42 -1.47
C VAL A 75 -18.33 6.34 -2.52
N PRO A 76 -18.38 7.69 -2.29
CA PRO A 76 -18.93 8.61 -3.27
C PRO A 76 -18.23 8.50 -4.63
N VAL A 77 -19.02 8.46 -5.70
CA VAL A 77 -18.54 8.19 -7.07
C VAL A 77 -17.83 9.37 -7.73
N ASP A 78 -18.00 10.56 -7.19
CA ASP A 78 -17.44 11.82 -7.70
C ASP A 78 -16.12 12.21 -7.05
N LEU A 79 -15.58 11.38 -6.17
CA LEU A 79 -14.30 11.63 -5.53
C LEU A 79 -13.15 11.47 -6.53
N ALA A 80 -12.19 12.40 -6.46
CA ALA A 80 -10.92 12.22 -7.15
C ALA A 80 -10.21 10.94 -6.64
N PRO A 81 -9.38 10.25 -7.46
CA PRO A 81 -8.76 8.96 -7.11
C PRO A 81 -8.07 8.93 -5.75
N ALA A 82 -7.31 9.97 -5.41
CA ALA A 82 -6.64 10.09 -4.12
C ALA A 82 -7.64 10.19 -2.95
N GLN A 83 -8.72 10.94 -3.12
CA GLN A 83 -9.77 11.09 -2.11
C GLN A 83 -10.58 9.79 -1.96
N HIS A 84 -10.82 9.08 -3.05
CA HIS A 84 -11.53 7.80 -3.06
C HIS A 84 -10.84 6.77 -2.16
N VAL A 85 -9.54 6.50 -2.39
CA VAL A 85 -8.79 5.51 -1.60
C VAL A 85 -8.60 5.95 -0.15
N LEU A 86 -8.46 7.27 0.09
CA LEU A 86 -8.31 7.81 1.42
C LEU A 86 -9.61 7.63 2.22
N TYR A 87 -10.74 7.99 1.62
CA TYR A 87 -12.07 7.81 2.22
C TYR A 87 -12.32 6.33 2.54
N SER A 88 -12.12 5.44 1.57
CA SER A 88 -12.31 4.00 1.76
C SER A 88 -11.41 3.44 2.87
N ALA A 89 -10.12 3.82 2.90
CA ALA A 89 -9.20 3.40 3.95
C ALA A 89 -9.67 3.88 5.34
N CYS A 90 -10.05 5.16 5.49
CA CYS A 90 -10.56 5.70 6.75
C CYS A 90 -11.83 4.96 7.22
N MET A 91 -12.77 4.73 6.33
CA MET A 91 -14.02 4.03 6.69
C MET A 91 -13.76 2.58 7.12
N LYS A 92 -12.86 1.87 6.45
CA LYS A 92 -12.43 0.52 6.85
C LYS A 92 -11.74 0.51 8.22
N ALA A 93 -10.89 1.50 8.51
CA ALA A 93 -10.23 1.61 9.81
C ALA A 93 -11.24 1.87 10.93
N ARG A 94 -12.16 2.83 10.73
CA ARG A 94 -13.20 3.20 11.70
C ARG A 94 -14.14 2.04 12.01
N ASP A 95 -14.56 1.27 10.99
CA ASP A 95 -15.42 0.10 11.18
C ASP A 95 -14.78 -0.93 12.13
N VAL A 96 -13.49 -1.17 12.00
CA VAL A 96 -12.78 -2.10 12.89
C VAL A 96 -12.48 -1.46 14.23
N ALA A 97 -12.06 -0.19 14.28
CA ALA A 97 -11.77 0.53 15.54
C ALA A 97 -13.00 0.62 16.45
N ALA A 98 -14.20 0.77 15.90
CA ALA A 98 -15.44 0.76 16.68
C ALA A 98 -15.67 -0.56 17.45
N ARG A 99 -15.15 -1.67 16.92
CA ARG A 99 -15.21 -3.02 17.56
C ARG A 99 -14.06 -3.28 18.51
N PHE A 100 -12.96 -2.55 18.39
CA PHE A 100 -11.71 -2.73 19.16
C PHE A 100 -11.14 -1.36 19.56
N PRO A 101 -11.79 -0.63 20.50
CA PRO A 101 -11.47 0.76 20.82
C PRO A 101 -10.06 0.99 21.37
N ASP A 102 -9.45 -0.02 22.01
CA ASP A 102 -8.11 0.07 22.59
C ASP A 102 -7.00 -0.31 21.60
N ALA A 103 -7.37 -0.90 20.45
CA ALA A 103 -6.41 -1.36 19.46
C ALA A 103 -5.92 -0.22 18.56
N LEU A 104 -4.74 -0.38 17.99
CA LEU A 104 -4.28 0.42 16.85
C LEU A 104 -4.68 -0.31 15.57
N VAL A 105 -5.59 0.29 14.81
CA VAL A 105 -6.15 -0.31 13.60
C VAL A 105 -5.50 0.31 12.36
N ILE A 106 -4.95 -0.54 11.51
CA ILE A 106 -4.33 -0.19 10.22
C ILE A 106 -5.25 -0.68 9.09
N SER A 107 -5.55 0.17 8.15
CA SER A 107 -6.28 -0.18 6.94
C SER A 107 -5.61 0.36 5.69
N ALA A 108 -5.99 -0.15 4.53
CA ALA A 108 -5.61 0.42 3.25
C ALA A 108 -6.65 0.12 2.18
N ASP A 109 -6.69 0.98 1.15
CA ASP A 109 -7.47 0.76 -0.06
C ASP A 109 -6.64 1.07 -1.29
N THR A 110 -6.84 0.33 -2.40
CA THR A 110 -6.01 0.44 -3.60
C THR A 110 -6.87 0.41 -4.85
N ILE A 111 -6.66 1.38 -5.72
CA ILE A 111 -7.30 1.45 -7.05
C ILE A 111 -6.25 1.63 -8.14
N VAL A 112 -6.61 1.21 -9.34
CA VAL A 112 -5.86 1.46 -10.58
C VAL A 112 -6.63 2.49 -11.41
N VAL A 113 -5.91 3.47 -11.97
CA VAL A 113 -6.52 4.57 -12.74
C VAL A 113 -5.85 4.68 -14.10
N VAL A 114 -6.63 4.72 -15.16
CA VAL A 114 -6.18 5.00 -16.52
C VAL A 114 -7.19 5.93 -17.21
N ASP A 115 -6.73 7.03 -17.83
CA ASP A 115 -7.61 8.04 -18.46
C ASP A 115 -8.76 8.48 -17.56
N GLU A 116 -8.45 8.81 -16.30
CA GLU A 116 -9.42 9.19 -15.26
C GLU A 116 -10.42 8.08 -14.85
N ALA A 117 -10.42 6.94 -15.54
CA ALA A 117 -11.27 5.80 -15.19
C ALA A 117 -10.65 4.97 -14.05
N ILE A 118 -11.41 4.78 -12.97
CA ILE A 118 -11.04 3.88 -11.88
C ILE A 118 -11.35 2.44 -12.31
N LEU A 119 -10.33 1.59 -12.29
CA LEU A 119 -10.45 0.16 -12.55
C LEU A 119 -10.47 -0.59 -11.21
N GLY A 120 -11.64 -1.07 -10.82
CA GLY A 120 -11.82 -1.95 -9.67
C GLY A 120 -11.41 -3.39 -9.95
N LYS A 121 -11.94 -4.33 -9.17
CA LYS A 121 -11.81 -5.77 -9.43
C LYS A 121 -12.75 -6.14 -10.58
N PRO A 122 -12.31 -6.96 -11.55
CA PRO A 122 -13.15 -7.39 -12.63
C PRO A 122 -14.27 -8.32 -12.12
N ALA A 123 -15.48 -8.17 -12.63
CA ALA A 123 -16.61 -9.02 -12.30
C ALA A 123 -16.47 -10.41 -12.95
N ASP A 124 -15.85 -10.48 -14.13
CA ASP A 124 -15.66 -11.71 -14.89
C ASP A 124 -14.39 -11.67 -15.75
N ALA A 125 -14.12 -12.79 -16.46
CA ALA A 125 -12.96 -12.91 -17.34
C ALA A 125 -13.00 -11.95 -18.54
N ALA A 126 -14.18 -11.60 -19.03
CA ALA A 126 -14.34 -10.67 -20.15
C ALA A 126 -13.97 -9.24 -19.72
N GLU A 127 -14.42 -8.86 -18.53
CA GLU A 127 -14.04 -7.56 -17.96
C GLU A 127 -12.54 -7.50 -17.62
N ALA A 128 -11.97 -8.58 -17.08
CA ALA A 128 -10.52 -8.64 -16.85
C ALA A 128 -9.73 -8.43 -18.15
N ALA A 129 -10.15 -9.11 -19.25
CA ALA A 129 -9.53 -8.93 -20.56
C ALA A 129 -9.69 -7.51 -21.09
N ARG A 130 -10.86 -6.88 -20.90
CA ARG A 130 -11.11 -5.48 -21.27
C ARG A 130 -10.18 -4.52 -20.52
N MET A 131 -10.05 -4.68 -19.20
CA MET A 131 -9.15 -3.88 -18.38
C MET A 131 -7.70 -3.99 -18.84
N LEU A 132 -7.22 -5.21 -19.09
CA LEU A 132 -5.84 -5.43 -19.57
C LEU A 132 -5.59 -4.82 -20.94
N ARG A 133 -6.58 -4.82 -21.87
CA ARG A 133 -6.46 -4.08 -23.14
C ARG A 133 -6.34 -2.57 -22.93
N MET A 134 -7.09 -2.00 -21.97
CA MET A 134 -6.98 -0.59 -21.63
C MET A 134 -5.59 -0.21 -21.10
N LEU A 135 -4.92 -1.13 -20.40
CA LEU A 135 -3.59 -0.92 -19.82
C LEU A 135 -2.45 -1.23 -20.82
N SER A 136 -2.73 -1.98 -21.89
CA SER A 136 -1.73 -2.47 -22.86
C SER A 136 -0.94 -1.33 -23.51
N GLY A 137 0.39 -1.37 -23.41
CA GLY A 137 1.30 -0.38 -24.02
C GLY A 137 1.26 1.01 -23.37
N ARG A 138 0.63 1.16 -22.20
CA ARG A 138 0.33 2.46 -21.59
C ARG A 138 0.87 2.57 -20.18
N THR A 139 0.98 3.81 -19.72
CA THR A 139 1.20 4.13 -18.31
C THR A 139 -0.14 4.39 -17.64
N HIS A 140 -0.31 3.82 -16.47
CA HIS A 140 -1.46 4.01 -15.61
C HIS A 140 -0.98 4.30 -14.18
N GLU A 141 -1.89 4.73 -13.33
CA GLU A 141 -1.59 5.12 -11.96
C GLU A 141 -2.19 4.12 -10.97
N VAL A 142 -1.45 3.84 -9.91
CA VAL A 142 -1.93 3.06 -8.77
C VAL A 142 -1.94 3.97 -7.55
N TYR A 143 -3.11 4.15 -6.96
CA TYR A 143 -3.29 4.89 -5.72
C TYR A 143 -3.59 3.92 -4.59
N THR A 144 -2.89 4.08 -3.46
CA THR A 144 -3.24 3.41 -2.21
C THR A 144 -3.37 4.42 -1.10
N GLY A 145 -4.55 4.49 -0.50
CA GLY A 145 -4.80 5.16 0.77
C GLY A 145 -4.43 4.24 1.92
N VAL A 146 -3.78 4.77 2.95
CA VAL A 146 -3.51 4.08 4.22
C VAL A 146 -4.08 4.91 5.36
N ALA A 147 -4.75 4.27 6.32
CA ALA A 147 -5.27 4.92 7.51
C ALA A 147 -4.91 4.13 8.77
N VAL A 148 -4.60 4.85 9.83
CA VAL A 148 -4.32 4.32 11.16
C VAL A 148 -5.22 5.02 12.16
N VAL A 149 -5.95 4.25 12.95
CA VAL A 149 -6.87 4.74 13.99
C VAL A 149 -6.50 4.12 15.33
N ARG A 150 -6.43 4.94 16.39
CA ARG A 150 -6.31 4.49 17.76
C ARG A 150 -7.06 5.46 18.67
N ALA A 151 -8.07 4.98 19.39
CA ALA A 151 -8.98 5.82 20.16
C ALA A 151 -9.57 6.95 19.28
N GLU A 152 -9.43 8.21 19.71
CA GLU A 152 -9.92 9.39 18.96
C GLU A 152 -8.92 9.94 17.93
N VAL A 153 -7.74 9.31 17.80
CA VAL A 153 -6.70 9.78 16.89
C VAL A 153 -6.76 9.00 15.59
N GLU A 154 -6.96 9.71 14.48
CA GLU A 154 -6.89 9.16 13.13
C GLU A 154 -5.80 9.88 12.33
N ARG A 155 -5.00 9.10 11.60
CA ARG A 155 -4.00 9.58 10.63
C ARG A 155 -4.14 8.81 9.34
N ALA A 156 -4.07 9.51 8.23
CA ALA A 156 -4.19 8.88 6.93
C ALA A 156 -3.37 9.63 5.88
N ASP A 157 -2.88 8.91 4.88
CA ASP A 157 -2.11 9.45 3.77
C ASP A 157 -2.37 8.61 2.50
N VAL A 158 -1.99 9.13 1.34
CA VAL A 158 -2.14 8.48 0.05
C VAL A 158 -0.82 8.44 -0.70
N GLU A 159 -0.53 7.32 -1.36
CA GLU A 159 0.62 7.15 -2.24
C GLU A 159 0.13 6.94 -3.68
N ARG A 160 0.86 7.53 -4.65
CA ARG A 160 0.64 7.39 -6.07
C ARG A 160 1.89 6.82 -6.74
N THR A 161 1.71 5.83 -7.61
CA THR A 161 2.80 5.21 -8.36
C THR A 161 2.37 5.01 -9.81
N GLU A 162 3.25 5.30 -10.74
CA GLU A 162 3.02 5.04 -12.16
C GLU A 162 3.55 3.66 -12.54
N VAL A 163 2.74 2.91 -13.27
CA VAL A 163 3.10 1.59 -13.81
C VAL A 163 2.91 1.63 -15.32
N THR A 164 3.94 1.26 -16.07
CA THR A 164 3.88 1.17 -17.54
C THR A 164 3.87 -0.27 -17.98
N PHE A 165 2.85 -0.65 -18.76
CA PHE A 165 2.78 -1.96 -19.40
C PHE A 165 3.49 -1.96 -20.77
N GLY A 166 4.06 -3.10 -21.14
CA GLY A 166 4.41 -3.39 -22.52
C GLY A 166 3.16 -3.58 -23.39
N PRO A 167 3.27 -3.61 -24.72
CA PRO A 167 2.17 -3.98 -25.59
C PRO A 167 1.76 -5.44 -25.35
N LEU A 168 0.46 -5.68 -25.15
CA LEU A 168 -0.11 -7.01 -24.89
C LEU A 168 -0.91 -7.48 -26.11
N SER A 169 -0.59 -8.67 -26.64
CA SER A 169 -1.44 -9.31 -27.64
C SER A 169 -2.66 -9.98 -26.96
N ASP A 170 -3.71 -10.25 -27.75
CA ASP A 170 -4.88 -10.93 -27.25
C ASP A 170 -4.56 -12.32 -26.67
N GLU A 171 -3.54 -13.02 -27.21
CA GLU A 171 -3.10 -14.32 -26.71
C GLU A 171 -2.44 -14.21 -25.34
N ILE A 172 -1.65 -13.14 -25.10
CA ILE A 172 -1.04 -12.86 -23.79
C ILE A 172 -2.13 -12.58 -22.78
N ILE A 173 -3.09 -11.73 -23.14
CA ILE A 173 -4.23 -11.37 -22.28
C ILE A 173 -5.04 -12.63 -21.96
N ALA A 174 -5.43 -13.43 -22.96
CA ALA A 174 -6.22 -14.64 -22.77
C ALA A 174 -5.51 -15.65 -21.83
N ARG A 175 -4.20 -15.87 -22.03
CA ARG A 175 -3.38 -16.75 -21.18
C ARG A 175 -3.30 -16.26 -19.75
N TYR A 176 -3.15 -14.95 -19.53
CA TYR A 176 -3.09 -14.40 -18.20
C TYR A 176 -4.46 -14.46 -17.50
N VAL A 177 -5.55 -14.15 -18.21
CA VAL A 177 -6.91 -14.26 -17.65
C VAL A 177 -7.24 -15.71 -17.29
N ALA A 178 -6.86 -16.67 -18.14
CA ALA A 178 -7.06 -18.10 -17.88
C ALA A 178 -6.34 -18.61 -16.62
N SER A 179 -5.32 -17.88 -16.10
CA SER A 179 -4.66 -18.23 -14.85
C SER A 179 -5.52 -18.01 -13.60
N GLY A 180 -6.62 -17.25 -13.72
CA GLY A 180 -7.46 -16.85 -12.59
C GLY A 180 -6.86 -15.73 -11.71
N GLU A 181 -5.60 -15.39 -11.87
CA GLU A 181 -4.90 -14.39 -11.06
C GLU A 181 -5.54 -12.99 -11.11
N PRO A 182 -6.12 -12.50 -12.23
CA PRO A 182 -6.72 -11.18 -12.32
C PRO A 182 -7.91 -10.92 -11.40
N MET A 183 -8.67 -11.97 -11.04
CA MET A 183 -10.06 -11.85 -10.61
C MET A 183 -10.29 -11.13 -9.29
N ASP A 184 -9.32 -11.10 -8.40
CA ASP A 184 -9.40 -10.42 -7.10
C ASP A 184 -8.54 -9.15 -7.02
N LYS A 185 -8.14 -8.61 -8.17
CA LYS A 185 -7.18 -7.49 -8.26
C LYS A 185 -7.78 -6.25 -8.92
N ALA A 186 -7.56 -5.08 -8.33
CA ALA A 186 -7.84 -3.81 -8.99
C ALA A 186 -7.03 -3.71 -10.31
N GLY A 187 -7.69 -3.29 -11.40
CA GLY A 187 -7.07 -3.23 -12.72
C GLY A 187 -6.75 -4.59 -13.34
N ALA A 188 -7.25 -5.69 -12.74
CA ALA A 188 -7.08 -7.06 -13.24
C ALA A 188 -5.62 -7.53 -13.32
N TYR A 189 -4.71 -7.09 -12.43
CA TYR A 189 -3.33 -7.60 -12.41
C TYR A 189 -2.69 -7.55 -11.02
N ALA A 190 -1.64 -8.38 -10.82
CA ALA A 190 -0.81 -8.36 -9.63
C ALA A 190 0.67 -8.21 -9.98
N ILE A 191 1.31 -7.13 -9.51
CA ILE A 191 2.74 -6.88 -9.78
C ILE A 191 3.66 -8.00 -9.25
N GLN A 192 3.27 -8.67 -8.17
CA GLN A 192 4.00 -9.79 -7.55
C GLN A 192 3.72 -11.16 -8.19
N GLY A 193 2.77 -11.20 -9.15
CA GLY A 193 2.33 -12.44 -9.78
C GLY A 193 2.86 -12.61 -11.20
N ARG A 194 2.13 -13.38 -11.98
CA ARG A 194 2.46 -13.65 -13.39
C ARG A 194 2.44 -12.40 -14.26
N ALA A 195 1.73 -11.33 -13.83
CA ALA A 195 1.71 -10.05 -14.53
C ALA A 195 3.06 -9.32 -14.52
N VAL A 196 4.05 -9.74 -13.72
CA VAL A 196 5.38 -9.10 -13.70
C VAL A 196 6.01 -8.99 -15.08
N VAL A 197 5.77 -9.98 -15.97
CA VAL A 197 6.29 -9.97 -17.35
C VAL A 197 5.56 -8.99 -18.28
N LEU A 198 4.40 -8.50 -17.88
CA LEU A 198 3.60 -7.50 -18.62
C LEU A 198 4.06 -6.07 -18.33
N ILE A 199 4.76 -5.87 -17.21
CA ILE A 199 5.18 -4.57 -16.69
C ILE A 199 6.53 -4.19 -17.28
N LYS A 200 6.59 -3.04 -17.94
CA LYS A 200 7.81 -2.48 -18.53
C LYS A 200 8.59 -1.65 -17.51
N SER A 201 7.91 -0.88 -16.69
CA SER A 201 8.54 -0.02 -15.68
C SER A 201 7.56 0.39 -14.58
N VAL A 202 8.13 0.74 -13.43
CA VAL A 202 7.42 1.34 -12.28
C VAL A 202 8.16 2.60 -11.90
N CYS A 203 7.43 3.70 -11.71
CA CYS A 203 7.97 4.97 -11.23
C CYS A 203 7.24 5.36 -9.95
N GLY A 204 7.93 5.26 -8.81
CA GLY A 204 7.38 5.51 -7.47
C GLY A 204 7.57 4.34 -6.50
N CYS A 205 6.60 4.14 -5.62
CA CYS A 205 6.65 3.20 -4.50
C CYS A 205 6.14 1.80 -4.90
N TYR A 206 7.04 0.81 -5.02
CA TYR A 206 6.65 -0.57 -5.33
C TYR A 206 5.66 -1.18 -4.30
N PRO A 207 5.87 -1.04 -2.97
CA PRO A 207 4.89 -1.52 -1.97
C PRO A 207 3.50 -0.89 -2.11
N ASN A 208 3.41 0.34 -2.64
CA ASN A 208 2.14 0.96 -2.99
C ASN A 208 1.39 0.16 -4.06
N VAL A 209 2.08 -0.25 -5.13
CA VAL A 209 1.47 -1.06 -6.20
C VAL A 209 1.02 -2.44 -5.70
N VAL A 210 1.72 -2.99 -4.72
CA VAL A 210 1.33 -4.24 -4.04
C VAL A 210 0.08 -4.04 -3.16
N GLY A 211 -0.11 -2.82 -2.59
CA GLY A 211 -1.31 -2.43 -1.87
C GLY A 211 -1.12 -1.93 -0.44
N LEU A 212 0.11 -1.62 -0.01
CA LEU A 212 0.40 -1.00 1.29
C LEU A 212 1.69 -0.17 1.19
N PRO A 213 1.62 1.18 1.16
CA PRO A 213 2.80 2.05 1.04
C PRO A 213 3.57 2.11 2.37
N LEU A 214 4.55 1.20 2.53
CA LEU A 214 5.23 0.98 3.81
C LEU A 214 5.94 2.22 4.35
N HIS A 215 6.53 3.06 3.50
CA HIS A 215 7.20 4.27 3.95
C HIS A 215 6.20 5.25 4.60
N LYS A 216 5.07 5.52 3.94
CA LYS A 216 4.01 6.37 4.50
C LYS A 216 3.41 5.76 5.77
N LEU A 217 3.15 4.46 5.77
CA LEU A 217 2.68 3.76 6.97
C LEU A 217 3.68 3.90 8.13
N SER A 218 4.98 3.74 7.88
CA SER A 218 6.02 3.91 8.91
C SER A 218 6.06 5.33 9.47
N CYS A 219 5.91 6.35 8.62
CA CYS A 219 5.79 7.75 9.08
C CYS A 219 4.57 7.93 10.00
N ILE A 220 3.42 7.40 9.60
CA ILE A 220 2.19 7.47 10.42
C ILE A 220 2.39 6.70 11.74
N LEU A 221 2.92 5.46 11.71
CA LEU A 221 3.12 4.66 12.91
C LEU A 221 4.07 5.35 13.92
N SER A 222 5.06 6.10 13.44
CA SER A 222 5.97 6.87 14.31
C SER A 222 5.25 7.96 15.11
N GLU A 223 4.14 8.54 14.60
CA GLU A 223 3.31 9.47 15.34
C GLU A 223 2.53 8.80 16.49
N PHE A 224 2.30 7.49 16.40
CA PHE A 224 1.72 6.68 17.47
C PHE A 224 2.76 6.04 18.40
N GLY A 225 4.05 6.33 18.20
CA GLY A 225 5.15 5.83 19.00
C GLY A 225 5.53 4.37 18.69
N ILE A 226 5.24 3.91 17.47
CA ILE A 226 5.53 2.55 16.98
C ILE A 226 6.62 2.57 15.91
#